data_64dfc0f19c47fb166429fa0df60e2052
#
_entry.id   64dfc0f19c47fb166429fa0df60e2052
#
_cell.length_a   1.000
_cell.length_b   1.000
_cell.length_c   1.000
_cell.angle_alpha   90.00
_cell.angle_beta   90.00
_cell.angle_gamma   90.00
#
_symmetry.space_group_name_H-M   'P 1'
#
loop_
_entity.id
_entity.type
_entity.pdbx_description
1 polymer ?
#
loop_
_entity_poly.entity_id
_entity_poly.type
_entity_poly.pdbx_seq_one_letter_code
_entity_poly.pdbx_strand_id
1 'polypeptide(L)'
;GAVMAHELNKKGKKCLVIDRREHIAGNIYCEDVEGIHVHKYGAHIFHTSNKNVWEYMNQFAEFNNYINSPIAIYKDELYNLPFNMNTFSKMWGIRTPQEAKDIIAKQVAETKITEPANLEEQALSLAGKDVYEKLVKGYTEKQWGRDCRDLPAFIIKRLPFRFSYDNNYFNYQLGALEYRSVRFET
;
A
#
# COMPACT_ATOMS: atom_id res chain seq x y z
N GLY A 1 18.08 -8.82 7.95
CA GLY A 1 18.86 -10.04 8.13
C GLY A 1 19.55 -10.46 6.84
N ALA A 2 18.82 -10.83 5.77
CA ALA A 2 19.39 -11.43 4.55
C ALA A 2 20.46 -10.57 3.86
N VAL A 3 20.19 -9.28 3.64
CA VAL A 3 21.17 -8.35 3.02
C VAL A 3 22.45 -8.27 3.85
N MET A 4 22.34 -8.15 5.17
CA MET A 4 23.52 -8.10 6.06
C MET A 4 24.33 -9.39 5.99
N ALA A 5 23.68 -10.55 6.02
CA ALA A 5 24.34 -11.85 5.91
C ALA A 5 25.06 -11.99 4.57
N HIS A 6 24.39 -11.59 3.47
CA HIS A 6 24.98 -11.62 2.14
C HIS A 6 26.23 -10.73 2.03
N GLU A 7 26.15 -9.47 2.47
CA GLU A 7 27.27 -8.54 2.39
C GLU A 7 28.45 -8.92 3.33
N LEU A 8 28.15 -9.49 4.49
CA LEU A 8 29.18 -10.01 5.39
C LEU A 8 29.86 -11.27 4.82
N ASN A 9 29.10 -12.15 4.19
CA ASN A 9 29.63 -13.35 3.54
C ASN A 9 30.57 -12.96 2.40
N LYS A 10 30.23 -11.99 1.55
CA LYS A 10 31.14 -11.44 0.51
C LYS A 10 32.49 -10.97 1.10
N LYS A 11 32.50 -10.54 2.37
CA LYS A 11 33.73 -10.16 3.10
C LYS A 11 34.38 -11.33 3.85
N GLY A 12 34.02 -12.56 3.53
CA GLY A 12 34.57 -13.77 4.13
C GLY A 12 34.13 -14.03 5.59
N LYS A 13 33.06 -13.36 6.06
CA LYS A 13 32.52 -13.58 7.40
C LYS A 13 31.49 -14.70 7.39
N LYS A 14 31.60 -15.64 8.31
CA LYS A 14 30.58 -16.67 8.55
C LYS A 14 29.39 -16.04 9.29
N CYS A 15 28.19 -16.23 8.78
CA CYS A 15 26.96 -15.68 9.34
C CYS A 15 25.99 -16.80 9.69
N LEU A 16 25.35 -16.68 10.86
CA LEU A 16 24.19 -17.47 11.25
C LEU A 16 22.97 -16.56 11.26
N VAL A 17 21.96 -16.91 10.47
CA VAL A 17 20.67 -16.20 10.45
C VAL A 17 19.66 -17.06 11.19
N ILE A 18 19.02 -16.50 12.21
CA ILE A 18 18.04 -17.19 13.04
C ILE A 18 16.69 -16.51 12.86
N ASP A 19 15.65 -17.28 12.59
CA ASP A 19 14.25 -16.84 12.58
C ASP A 19 13.42 -17.82 13.41
N ARG A 20 12.30 -17.34 13.97
CA ARG A 20 11.37 -18.18 14.75
C ARG A 20 10.45 -19.04 13.88
N ARG A 21 10.33 -18.69 12.59
CA ARG A 21 9.47 -19.37 11.62
C ARG A 21 10.18 -20.58 11.03
N GLU A 22 9.43 -21.58 10.65
CA GLU A 22 9.91 -22.81 10.02
C GLU A 22 10.35 -22.63 8.56
N HIS A 23 10.18 -21.43 8.00
CA HIS A 23 10.53 -21.09 6.63
C HIS A 23 11.42 -19.85 6.56
N ILE A 24 12.18 -19.71 5.50
CA ILE A 24 12.95 -18.52 5.16
C ILE A 24 12.07 -17.42 4.58
N ALA A 25 12.65 -16.27 4.23
CA ALA A 25 12.02 -15.12 3.57
C ALA A 25 11.09 -14.27 4.45
N GLY A 26 10.82 -14.62 5.70
CA GLY A 26 10.04 -13.79 6.62
C GLY A 26 8.63 -13.48 6.10
N ASN A 27 8.24 -12.20 6.06
CA ASN A 27 6.90 -11.80 5.62
C ASN A 27 6.69 -11.90 4.10
N ILE A 28 7.74 -12.00 3.29
CA ILE A 28 7.62 -12.15 1.84
C ILE A 28 7.52 -13.62 1.41
N TYR A 29 7.38 -14.53 2.36
CA TYR A 29 7.26 -15.95 2.07
C TYR A 29 5.98 -16.26 1.27
N CYS A 30 6.15 -17.01 0.19
CA CYS A 30 5.06 -17.52 -0.63
C CYS A 30 5.06 -19.05 -0.61
N GLU A 31 3.88 -19.62 -0.61
CA GLU A 31 3.67 -21.07 -0.78
C GLU A 31 3.20 -21.34 -2.23
N ASP A 32 3.67 -22.40 -2.82
CA ASP A 32 3.09 -22.90 -4.06
C ASP A 32 1.94 -23.85 -3.70
N VAL A 33 0.73 -23.47 -4.09
CA VAL A 33 -0.47 -24.28 -3.90
C VAL A 33 -1.10 -24.52 -5.27
N GLU A 34 -0.99 -25.74 -5.76
CA GLU A 34 -1.52 -26.14 -7.08
C GLU A 34 -1.03 -25.27 -8.25
N GLY A 35 0.25 -24.84 -8.18
CA GLY A 35 0.87 -23.96 -9.19
C GLY A 35 0.53 -22.48 -9.03
N ILE A 36 -0.13 -22.10 -7.93
CA ILE A 36 -0.43 -20.70 -7.58
C ILE A 36 0.49 -20.23 -6.46
N HIS A 37 1.18 -19.11 -6.66
CA HIS A 37 2.00 -18.49 -5.63
C HIS A 37 1.12 -17.75 -4.62
N VAL A 38 0.93 -18.34 -3.45
CA VAL A 38 0.13 -17.79 -2.36
C VAL A 38 1.02 -16.97 -1.43
N HIS A 39 0.78 -15.67 -1.34
CA HIS A 39 1.46 -14.77 -0.39
C HIS A 39 0.89 -14.98 1.01
N LYS A 40 1.58 -15.77 1.84
CA LYS A 40 1.06 -16.22 3.15
C LYS A 40 0.76 -15.10 4.13
N TYR A 41 1.50 -14.01 4.06
CA TYR A 41 1.42 -12.87 5.01
C TYR A 41 0.89 -11.59 4.37
N GLY A 42 0.16 -11.69 3.27
CA GLY A 42 -0.36 -10.59 2.48
C GLY A 42 0.48 -10.27 1.25
N ALA A 43 -0.10 -9.54 0.32
CA ALA A 43 0.54 -9.20 -0.94
C ALA A 43 1.82 -8.39 -0.75
N HIS A 44 2.88 -8.79 -1.42
CA HIS A 44 4.19 -8.15 -1.37
C HIS A 44 4.60 -7.73 -2.77
N ILE A 45 4.79 -6.42 -2.95
CA ILE A 45 5.20 -5.84 -4.22
C ILE A 45 6.49 -5.06 -3.94
N PHE A 46 7.57 -5.43 -4.62
CA PHE A 46 8.80 -4.65 -4.53
C PHE A 46 8.68 -3.42 -5.42
N HIS A 47 8.91 -2.26 -4.85
CA HIS A 47 8.99 -1.00 -5.58
C HIS A 47 10.07 -0.11 -4.98
N THR A 48 10.77 0.65 -5.79
CA THR A 48 11.76 1.62 -5.33
C THR A 48 11.98 2.72 -6.38
N SER A 49 12.24 3.94 -5.92
CA SER A 49 12.74 5.04 -6.74
C SER A 49 14.27 5.18 -6.63
N ASN A 50 14.93 4.40 -5.77
CA ASN A 50 16.36 4.43 -5.60
C ASN A 50 17.05 3.48 -6.59
N LYS A 51 17.80 4.06 -7.53
CA LYS A 51 18.47 3.31 -8.58
C LYS A 51 19.47 2.28 -8.02
N ASN A 52 20.23 2.62 -6.98
CA ASN A 52 21.18 1.68 -6.38
C ASN A 52 20.49 0.47 -5.75
N VAL A 53 19.33 0.69 -5.11
CA VAL A 53 18.52 -0.40 -4.55
C VAL A 53 17.97 -1.28 -5.67
N TRP A 54 17.51 -0.67 -6.77
CA TRP A 54 17.04 -1.39 -7.94
C TRP A 54 18.14 -2.25 -8.57
N GLU A 55 19.32 -1.69 -8.82
CA GLU A 55 20.47 -2.40 -9.36
C GLU A 55 20.94 -3.53 -8.43
N TYR A 56 20.92 -3.30 -7.10
CA TYR A 56 21.24 -4.32 -6.12
C TYR A 56 20.26 -5.49 -6.17
N MET A 57 18.97 -5.23 -6.20
CA MET A 57 17.94 -6.27 -6.22
C MET A 57 17.91 -7.08 -7.52
N ASN A 58 18.24 -6.47 -8.67
CA ASN A 58 18.35 -7.17 -9.95
C ASN A 58 19.49 -8.20 -10.00
N GLN A 59 20.40 -8.21 -9.02
CA GLN A 59 21.42 -9.27 -8.89
C GLN A 59 20.82 -10.60 -8.40
N PHE A 60 19.62 -10.56 -7.81
CA PHE A 60 19.00 -11.73 -7.15
C PHE A 60 17.70 -12.18 -7.81
N ALA A 61 17.02 -11.31 -8.53
CA ALA A 61 15.72 -11.60 -9.10
C ALA A 61 15.48 -10.84 -10.41
N GLU A 62 14.73 -11.45 -11.30
CA GLU A 62 14.17 -10.80 -12.47
C GLU A 62 12.79 -10.25 -12.15
N PHE A 63 12.51 -9.00 -12.57
CA PHE A 63 11.28 -8.28 -12.25
C PHE A 63 10.35 -8.21 -13.47
N ASN A 64 9.06 -8.50 -13.28
CA ASN A 64 8.07 -8.62 -14.35
C ASN A 64 7.30 -7.32 -14.66
N ASN A 65 7.72 -6.18 -14.08
CA ASN A 65 7.08 -4.89 -14.28
C ASN A 65 5.56 -4.87 -13.96
N TYR A 66 5.17 -5.56 -12.89
CA TYR A 66 3.77 -5.62 -12.44
C TYR A 66 3.22 -4.25 -12.10
N ILE A 67 2.05 -3.89 -12.63
CA ILE A 67 1.34 -2.65 -12.30
C ILE A 67 0.31 -2.92 -11.22
N ASN A 68 0.54 -2.38 -10.02
CA ASN A 68 -0.39 -2.51 -8.92
C ASN A 68 -1.58 -1.55 -9.08
N SER A 69 -2.76 -2.10 -9.31
CA SER A 69 -4.02 -1.36 -9.44
C SER A 69 -5.06 -1.95 -8.50
N PRO A 70 -4.96 -1.69 -7.18
CA PRO A 70 -5.86 -2.29 -6.21
C PRO A 70 -7.29 -1.74 -6.34
N ILE A 71 -8.25 -2.56 -5.92
CA ILE A 71 -9.67 -2.21 -5.87
C ILE A 71 -10.14 -2.35 -4.44
N ALA A 72 -10.83 -1.34 -3.94
CA ALA A 72 -11.53 -1.37 -2.67
C ALA A 72 -12.99 -1.78 -2.87
N ILE A 73 -13.50 -2.61 -1.97
CA ILE A 73 -14.91 -3.02 -1.91
C ILE A 73 -15.52 -2.40 -0.68
N TYR A 74 -16.58 -1.61 -0.86
CA TYR A 74 -17.38 -1.08 0.23
C TYR A 74 -18.84 -1.50 0.00
N LYS A 75 -19.34 -2.42 0.82
CA LYS A 75 -20.63 -3.08 0.59
C LYS A 75 -20.65 -3.68 -0.81
N ASP A 76 -21.55 -3.27 -1.68
CA ASP A 76 -21.67 -3.76 -3.06
C ASP A 76 -21.03 -2.81 -4.10
N GLU A 77 -20.27 -1.81 -3.65
CA GLU A 77 -19.62 -0.83 -4.50
C GLU A 77 -18.13 -1.12 -4.67
N LEU A 78 -17.62 -1.03 -5.90
CA LEU A 78 -16.20 -1.17 -6.23
C LEU A 78 -15.59 0.19 -6.50
N TYR A 79 -14.44 0.46 -5.89
CA TYR A 79 -13.68 1.71 -6.05
C TYR A 79 -12.24 1.43 -6.45
N ASN A 80 -11.74 2.18 -7.43
CA ASN A 80 -10.32 2.14 -7.78
C ASN A 80 -9.45 2.81 -6.70
N LEU A 81 -8.24 2.29 -6.50
CA LEU A 81 -7.20 2.91 -5.70
C LEU A 81 -5.95 3.13 -6.57
N PRO A 82 -5.13 4.14 -6.28
CA PRO A 82 -5.26 5.14 -5.20
C PRO A 82 -6.50 6.02 -5.38
N PHE A 83 -6.78 6.91 -4.42
CA PHE A 83 -7.89 7.87 -4.51
C PHE A 83 -7.68 8.81 -5.71
N ASN A 84 -8.28 8.47 -6.84
CA ASN A 84 -8.10 9.16 -8.12
C ASN A 84 -9.43 9.54 -8.76
N MET A 85 -9.41 10.08 -9.97
CA MET A 85 -10.64 10.49 -10.65
C MET A 85 -11.61 9.34 -10.96
N ASN A 86 -11.10 8.08 -11.14
CA ASN A 86 -12.00 6.93 -11.27
C ASN A 86 -12.75 6.66 -9.96
N THR A 87 -12.07 6.81 -8.81
CA THR A 87 -12.68 6.71 -7.47
C THR A 87 -13.76 7.77 -7.29
N PHE A 88 -13.42 9.02 -7.55
CA PHE A 88 -14.32 10.16 -7.33
C PHE A 88 -15.50 10.20 -8.31
N SER A 89 -15.25 9.87 -9.58
CA SER A 89 -16.32 9.76 -10.59
C SER A 89 -17.33 8.66 -10.23
N LYS A 90 -16.84 7.51 -9.73
CA LYS A 90 -17.71 6.44 -9.25
C LYS A 90 -18.49 6.85 -8.00
N MET A 91 -17.86 7.57 -7.08
CA MET A 91 -18.44 7.95 -5.79
C MET A 91 -19.51 9.05 -5.92
N TRP A 92 -19.25 10.04 -6.78
CA TRP A 92 -20.04 11.28 -6.85
C TRP A 92 -20.68 11.57 -8.22
N GLY A 93 -20.44 10.72 -9.24
CA GLY A 93 -20.98 10.95 -10.59
C GLY A 93 -20.36 12.12 -11.34
N ILE A 94 -19.20 12.59 -10.92
CA ILE A 94 -18.48 13.74 -11.47
C ILE A 94 -17.52 13.36 -12.59
N ARG A 95 -17.05 14.36 -13.36
CA ARG A 95 -16.16 14.15 -14.51
C ARG A 95 -14.87 14.97 -14.48
N THR A 96 -14.83 16.04 -13.70
CA THR A 96 -13.71 16.96 -13.69
C THR A 96 -12.97 16.99 -12.36
N PRO A 97 -11.64 17.23 -12.36
CA PRO A 97 -10.86 17.44 -11.14
C PRO A 97 -11.40 18.56 -10.24
N GLN A 98 -11.97 19.61 -10.84
CA GLN A 98 -12.47 20.74 -10.05
C GLN A 98 -13.70 20.34 -9.25
N GLU A 99 -14.65 19.61 -9.83
CA GLU A 99 -15.81 19.09 -9.10
C GLU A 99 -15.40 18.22 -7.91
N ALA A 100 -14.38 17.36 -8.08
CA ALA A 100 -13.87 16.54 -6.99
C ALA A 100 -13.29 17.40 -5.86
N LYS A 101 -12.47 18.40 -6.19
CA LYS A 101 -11.89 19.32 -5.21
C LYS A 101 -12.97 20.10 -4.45
N ASP A 102 -14.00 20.56 -5.16
CA ASP A 102 -15.08 21.34 -4.56
C ASP A 102 -15.92 20.50 -3.58
N ILE A 103 -16.21 19.24 -3.93
CA ILE A 103 -16.92 18.32 -3.02
C ILE A 103 -16.08 18.03 -1.78
N ILE A 104 -14.79 17.70 -1.95
CA ILE A 104 -13.88 17.45 -0.83
C ILE A 104 -13.82 18.70 0.07
N ALA A 105 -13.58 19.87 -0.51
CA ALA A 105 -13.49 21.12 0.25
C ALA A 105 -14.77 21.43 1.04
N LYS A 106 -15.94 21.21 0.40
CA LYS A 106 -17.22 21.37 1.06
C LYS A 106 -17.38 20.42 2.26
N GLN A 107 -17.14 19.13 2.06
CA GLN A 107 -17.24 18.14 3.14
C GLN A 107 -16.25 18.39 4.27
N VAL A 108 -15.02 18.78 3.95
CA VAL A 108 -14.01 19.17 4.94
C VAL A 108 -14.46 20.39 5.75
N ALA A 109 -15.00 21.43 5.09
CA ALA A 109 -15.50 22.62 5.78
C ALA A 109 -16.69 22.31 6.72
N GLU A 110 -17.53 21.35 6.35
CA GLU A 110 -18.66 20.91 7.18
C GLU A 110 -18.22 20.25 8.50
N THR A 111 -17.02 19.66 8.56
CA THR A 111 -16.52 19.00 9.78
C THR A 111 -16.20 19.99 10.90
N LYS A 112 -15.80 21.21 10.54
CA LYS A 112 -15.32 22.25 11.51
C LYS A 112 -14.15 21.80 12.38
N ILE A 113 -13.41 20.77 11.98
CA ILE A 113 -12.27 20.23 12.70
C ILE A 113 -11.05 21.09 12.38
N THR A 114 -10.46 21.73 13.39
CA THR A 114 -9.24 22.55 13.28
C THR A 114 -8.01 21.81 13.81
N GLU A 115 -8.19 21.06 14.91
CA GLU A 115 -7.13 20.26 15.54
C GLU A 115 -7.65 18.83 15.75
N PRO A 116 -7.33 17.92 14.83
CA PRO A 116 -7.82 16.54 14.92
C PRO A 116 -7.22 15.80 16.14
N ALA A 117 -8.04 15.28 17.02
CA ALA A 117 -7.62 14.55 18.22
C ALA A 117 -7.28 13.07 17.95
N ASN A 118 -7.85 12.50 16.89
CA ASN A 118 -7.73 11.08 16.57
C ASN A 118 -7.70 10.86 15.05
N LEU A 119 -7.53 9.60 14.62
CA LEU A 119 -7.44 9.24 13.21
C LEU A 119 -8.73 9.54 12.44
N GLU A 120 -9.91 9.33 13.03
CA GLU A 120 -11.20 9.66 12.40
C GLU A 120 -11.26 11.14 12.05
N GLU A 121 -11.03 11.99 13.04
CA GLU A 121 -11.05 13.45 12.84
C GLU A 121 -10.00 13.91 11.83
N GLN A 122 -8.81 13.33 11.88
CA GLN A 122 -7.75 13.60 10.90
C GLN A 122 -8.18 13.21 9.48
N ALA A 123 -8.76 12.04 9.29
CA ALA A 123 -9.22 11.58 7.98
C ALA A 123 -10.37 12.45 7.46
N LEU A 124 -11.33 12.80 8.30
CA LEU A 124 -12.45 13.70 7.99
C LEU A 124 -11.95 15.09 7.57
N SER A 125 -10.98 15.64 8.29
CA SER A 125 -10.39 16.96 7.98
C SER A 125 -9.56 16.98 6.68
N LEU A 126 -9.09 15.81 6.22
CA LEU A 126 -8.33 15.69 4.98
C LEU A 126 -9.19 15.37 3.75
N ALA A 127 -10.22 14.56 3.93
CA ALA A 127 -10.92 13.90 2.82
C ALA A 127 -12.43 14.09 2.79
N GLY A 128 -12.99 14.55 3.90
CA GLY A 128 -14.44 14.60 4.09
C GLY A 128 -15.04 13.23 4.42
N LYS A 129 -16.36 13.22 4.61
CA LYS A 129 -17.11 12.08 5.14
C LYS A 129 -17.12 10.87 4.19
N ASP A 130 -17.39 11.09 2.90
CA ASP A 130 -17.64 9.99 1.96
C ASP A 130 -16.38 9.12 1.78
N VAL A 131 -15.22 9.76 1.59
CA VAL A 131 -13.95 9.05 1.46
C VAL A 131 -13.58 8.34 2.76
N TYR A 132 -13.76 9.01 3.90
CA TYR A 132 -13.51 8.41 5.19
C TYR A 132 -14.35 7.15 5.40
N GLU A 133 -15.68 7.25 5.29
CA GLU A 133 -16.58 6.13 5.57
C GLU A 133 -16.40 4.96 4.61
N LYS A 134 -16.23 5.25 3.31
CA LYS A 134 -16.20 4.20 2.29
C LYS A 134 -14.83 3.55 2.12
N LEU A 135 -13.73 4.29 2.28
CA LEU A 135 -12.42 3.83 1.84
C LEU A 135 -11.33 3.84 2.93
N VAL A 136 -11.52 4.58 4.02
CA VAL A 136 -10.51 4.69 5.08
C VAL A 136 -10.90 3.90 6.31
N LYS A 137 -12.10 4.12 6.83
CA LYS A 137 -12.54 3.57 8.11
C LYS A 137 -12.40 2.06 8.20
N GLY A 138 -13.12 1.32 7.37
CA GLY A 138 -13.17 -0.14 7.45
C GLY A 138 -11.82 -0.81 7.24
N TYR A 139 -11.01 -0.30 6.31
CA TYR A 139 -9.65 -0.79 6.09
C TYR A 139 -8.76 -0.54 7.32
N THR A 140 -8.80 0.66 7.87
CA THR A 140 -7.98 1.03 9.02
C THR A 140 -8.35 0.24 10.27
N GLU A 141 -9.64 0.13 10.58
CA GLU A 141 -10.12 -0.64 11.72
C GLU A 141 -9.75 -2.13 11.61
N LYS A 142 -9.85 -2.71 10.39
CA LYS A 142 -9.40 -4.08 10.14
C LYS A 142 -7.91 -4.26 10.36
N GLN A 143 -7.08 -3.32 9.89
CA GLN A 143 -5.62 -3.39 10.01
C GLN A 143 -5.13 -3.25 11.46
N TRP A 144 -5.77 -2.37 12.22
CA TRP A 144 -5.35 -2.05 13.58
C TRP A 144 -6.11 -2.83 14.65
N GLY A 145 -7.23 -3.48 14.28
CA GLY A 145 -8.10 -4.18 15.24
C GLY A 145 -8.73 -3.25 16.28
N ARG A 146 -8.88 -1.95 15.96
CA ARG A 146 -9.36 -0.88 16.85
C ARG A 146 -10.19 0.13 16.08
N ASP A 147 -11.11 0.80 16.76
CA ASP A 147 -11.87 1.92 16.22
C ASP A 147 -10.94 3.09 15.84
N CYS A 148 -11.24 3.77 14.74
CA CYS A 148 -10.46 4.92 14.28
C CYS A 148 -10.37 6.06 15.31
N ARG A 149 -11.35 6.19 16.19
CA ARG A 149 -11.36 7.17 17.28
C ARG A 149 -10.34 6.87 18.39
N ASP A 150 -9.93 5.61 18.52
CA ASP A 150 -8.92 5.16 19.47
C ASP A 150 -7.50 5.18 18.90
N LEU A 151 -7.35 5.59 17.66
CA LEU A 151 -6.07 5.66 16.96
C LEU A 151 -5.55 7.10 16.88
N PRO A 152 -4.24 7.32 17.07
CA PRO A 152 -3.66 8.65 16.99
C PRO A 152 -3.79 9.28 15.59
N ALA A 153 -4.06 10.58 15.54
CA ALA A 153 -4.19 11.35 14.29
C ALA A 153 -2.97 11.25 13.36
N PHE A 154 -1.75 11.15 13.92
CA PHE A 154 -0.51 11.11 13.14
C PHE A 154 -0.35 9.88 12.25
N ILE A 155 -1.14 8.83 12.42
CA ILE A 155 -1.14 7.63 11.56
C ILE A 155 -1.51 8.01 10.14
N ILE A 156 -2.46 8.92 9.95
CA ILE A 156 -2.80 9.50 8.64
C ILE A 156 -2.34 10.95 8.59
N LYS A 157 -1.10 11.19 8.17
CA LYS A 157 -0.60 12.56 8.00
C LYS A 157 -1.13 13.24 6.74
N ARG A 158 -1.42 12.46 5.70
CA ARG A 158 -1.95 12.90 4.40
C ARG A 158 -2.66 11.76 3.70
N LEU A 159 -3.60 12.09 2.85
CA LEU A 159 -4.20 11.17 1.90
C LEU A 159 -3.73 11.54 0.49
N PRO A 160 -3.14 10.61 -0.26
CA PRO A 160 -2.57 10.91 -1.57
C PRO A 160 -3.67 10.99 -2.66
N PHE A 161 -4.40 12.09 -2.71
CA PHE A 161 -5.35 12.33 -3.78
C PHE A 161 -4.66 12.60 -5.11
N ARG A 162 -5.15 11.97 -6.16
CA ARG A 162 -4.74 12.18 -7.54
C ARG A 162 -5.92 12.64 -8.36
N PHE A 163 -5.79 13.79 -8.97
CA PHE A 163 -6.83 14.34 -9.84
C PHE A 163 -6.57 13.97 -11.32
N SER A 164 -6.19 12.72 -11.54
CA SER A 164 -6.00 12.06 -12.83
C SER A 164 -6.73 10.72 -12.86
N TYR A 165 -6.89 10.12 -14.04
CA TYR A 165 -7.54 8.81 -14.22
C TYR A 165 -6.56 7.65 -14.20
N ASP A 166 -5.33 7.85 -13.69
CA ASP A 166 -4.30 6.82 -13.57
C ASP A 166 -4.54 5.93 -12.34
N ASN A 167 -4.73 4.63 -12.56
CA ASN A 167 -4.92 3.62 -11.52
C ASN A 167 -3.60 2.99 -11.03
N ASN A 168 -2.46 3.38 -11.57
CA ASN A 168 -1.19 2.88 -11.09
C ASN A 168 -0.95 3.36 -9.65
N TYR A 169 -0.91 2.44 -8.69
CA TYR A 169 -0.79 2.78 -7.26
C TYR A 169 0.52 3.50 -6.94
N PHE A 170 1.58 3.18 -7.63
CA PHE A 170 2.90 3.79 -7.43
C PHE A 170 3.24 4.75 -8.56
N ASN A 171 3.59 6.00 -8.26
CA ASN A 171 3.89 7.04 -9.26
C ASN A 171 5.18 6.81 -10.05
N TYR A 172 6.17 6.13 -9.44
CA TYR A 172 7.46 5.81 -10.04
C TYR A 172 7.82 4.39 -9.65
N GLN A 173 7.65 3.46 -10.58
CA GLN A 173 8.08 2.08 -10.43
C GLN A 173 9.26 1.84 -11.35
N LEU A 174 10.44 1.62 -10.79
CA LEU A 174 11.54 0.99 -11.51
C LEU A 174 11.33 -0.53 -11.61
N GLY A 175 10.31 -1.07 -10.94
CA GLY A 175 9.89 -2.46 -11.02
C GLY A 175 8.89 -2.80 -9.93
N ALA A 176 7.93 -3.61 -10.28
CA ALA A 176 7.06 -4.31 -9.35
C ALA A 176 7.22 -5.81 -9.56
N LEU A 177 7.28 -6.55 -8.49
CA LEU A 177 7.38 -8.00 -8.52
C LEU A 177 6.03 -8.62 -8.26
N GLU A 178 5.63 -9.50 -9.18
CA GLU A 178 4.96 -10.71 -8.78
C GLU A 178 6.07 -11.78 -8.62
N TYR A 179 6.17 -12.38 -7.44
CA TYR A 179 7.26 -13.29 -7.10
C TYR A 179 7.14 -14.56 -7.95
N ARG A 180 8.02 -14.76 -8.93
CA ARG A 180 8.39 -16.11 -9.35
C ARG A 180 9.37 -16.64 -8.30
N SER A 181 9.10 -17.83 -7.79
CA SER A 181 9.94 -18.50 -6.80
C SER A 181 11.43 -18.33 -7.12
N VAL A 182 12.15 -17.59 -6.27
CA VAL A 182 13.61 -17.62 -6.30
C VAL A 182 14.00 -19.00 -5.78
N ARG A 183 14.47 -19.87 -6.66
CA ARG A 183 15.18 -21.07 -6.22
C ARG A 183 16.51 -20.60 -5.66
N PHE A 184 16.65 -20.70 -4.35
CA PHE A 184 17.97 -20.68 -3.75
C PHE A 184 18.57 -22.08 -4.00
N GLU A 185 19.47 -22.18 -4.96
CA GLU A 185 20.35 -23.35 -5.03
C GLU A 185 21.30 -23.27 -3.84
N THR A 186 21.31 -24.30 -3.02
CA THR A 186 22.16 -24.50 -1.84
C THR A 186 23.61 -24.81 -2.25
#